data_ca1c40fa788f8d1d0bcac3e78752afe3
#
_entry.id   ca1c40fa788f8d1d0bcac3e78752afe3
#
_cell.length_a   1.000
_cell.length_b   1.000
_cell.length_c   1.000
_cell.angle_alpha   90.00
_cell.angle_beta   90.00
_cell.angle_gamma   90.00
#
_symmetry.space_group_name_H-M   'P 1'
#
loop_
_entity.id
_entity.type
_entity.pdbx_description
1 polymer ?
#
loop_
_entity_poly.entity_id
_entity_poly.type
_entity_poly.pdbx_seq_one_letter_code
_entity_poly.pdbx_strand_id
1 'polypeptide(L)'
;MTKRRSYPLTFSPIREYWARIESGQEVVSQKIYRTYRHIIRRMDGGGSEYFYDPRRANHVIEFVENYCRHSKGKLGGQLIQLELWEKAMLATVFGFVDIEGNRQYHEAILIVGKKNGKSLLASAIGLYMQLADSEPGPEVYAVATKRDQAKIIWSEAKRMVQKSPTLLKRVRPLVGEIASDYNDGVFKPLSSDSDTLDGLNVHCALLDEIHQWKNGRQLYDIIADGMSAREQPLLF
;
A
#
# COMPACT_ATOMS: atom_id res chain seq x y z
N MET A 1 -3.23 -6.08 -27.14
CA MET A 1 -3.26 -5.16 -25.99
C MET A 1 -4.30 -5.66 -25.02
N THR A 2 -3.93 -6.05 -23.81
CA THR A 2 -4.89 -6.46 -22.77
C THR A 2 -5.71 -5.23 -22.39
N LYS A 3 -7.05 -5.34 -22.44
CA LYS A 3 -7.95 -4.24 -22.04
C LYS A 3 -7.68 -3.89 -20.57
N ARG A 4 -7.49 -2.60 -20.27
CA ARG A 4 -7.31 -2.14 -18.88
C ARG A 4 -8.56 -2.45 -18.08
N ARG A 5 -8.38 -2.91 -16.85
CA ARG A 5 -9.47 -3.07 -15.88
C ARG A 5 -9.91 -1.69 -15.42
N SER A 6 -11.20 -1.49 -15.34
CA SER A 6 -11.81 -0.31 -14.74
C SER A 6 -13.05 -0.77 -13.98
N TYR A 7 -13.20 -0.26 -12.78
CA TYR A 7 -14.31 -0.59 -11.91
C TYR A 7 -15.37 0.52 -11.94
N PRO A 8 -16.65 0.17 -12.04
CA PRO A 8 -17.72 1.18 -11.97
C PRO A 8 -17.78 1.80 -10.57
N LEU A 9 -18.31 3.01 -10.44
CA LEU A 9 -18.47 3.68 -9.16
C LEU A 9 -19.41 2.95 -8.20
N THR A 10 -20.24 2.06 -8.72
CA THR A 10 -21.10 1.17 -7.94
C THR A 10 -20.38 -0.03 -7.35
N PHE A 11 -19.15 -0.30 -7.80
CA PHE A 11 -18.33 -1.36 -7.23
C PHE A 11 -17.86 -0.98 -5.82
N SER A 12 -18.18 -1.83 -4.85
CA SER A 12 -17.77 -1.64 -3.47
C SER A 12 -17.24 -2.95 -2.89
N PRO A 13 -15.92 -3.18 -2.96
CA PRO A 13 -15.33 -4.39 -2.42
C PRO A 13 -15.52 -4.52 -0.90
N ILE A 14 -15.68 -3.40 -0.19
CA ILE A 14 -15.99 -3.39 1.25
C ILE A 14 -17.36 -4.02 1.49
N ARG A 15 -18.39 -3.63 0.73
CA ARG A 15 -19.75 -4.18 0.88
C ARG A 15 -19.81 -5.64 0.45
N GLU A 16 -19.11 -5.99 -0.63
CA GLU A 16 -19.06 -7.38 -1.10
C GLU A 16 -18.36 -8.28 -0.07
N TYR A 17 -17.23 -7.84 0.48
CA TYR A 17 -16.51 -8.61 1.51
C TYR A 17 -17.33 -8.74 2.79
N TRP A 18 -17.99 -7.66 3.21
CA TRP A 18 -18.90 -7.69 4.35
C TRP A 18 -20.07 -8.66 4.16
N ALA A 19 -20.70 -8.66 3.00
CA ALA A 19 -21.79 -9.58 2.68
C ALA A 19 -21.34 -11.06 2.77
N ARG A 20 -20.12 -11.38 2.34
CA ARG A 20 -19.54 -12.73 2.50
C ARG A 20 -19.27 -13.08 3.95
N ILE A 21 -18.83 -12.13 4.77
CA ILE A 21 -18.64 -12.33 6.21
C ILE A 21 -19.99 -12.60 6.89
N GLU A 22 -21.01 -11.79 6.62
CA GLU A 22 -22.35 -11.95 7.21
C GLU A 22 -23.03 -13.26 6.81
N SER A 23 -22.85 -13.68 5.56
CA SER A 23 -23.42 -14.96 5.06
C SER A 23 -22.63 -16.19 5.51
N GLY A 24 -21.48 -16.02 6.16
CA GLY A 24 -20.60 -17.12 6.58
C GLY A 24 -19.78 -17.74 5.43
N GLN A 25 -19.81 -17.17 4.23
CA GLN A 25 -18.96 -17.58 3.11
C GLN A 25 -17.48 -17.26 3.36
N GLU A 26 -17.22 -16.23 4.17
CA GLU A 26 -15.88 -15.84 4.56
C GLU A 26 -15.72 -15.92 6.09
N VAL A 27 -14.80 -16.77 6.54
CA VAL A 27 -14.51 -16.94 7.98
C VAL A 27 -13.40 -16.00 8.40
N VAL A 28 -13.71 -15.08 9.29
CA VAL A 28 -12.77 -14.05 9.75
C VAL A 28 -12.64 -14.01 11.27
N SER A 29 -11.57 -13.38 11.74
CA SER A 29 -11.39 -13.13 13.18
C SER A 29 -12.44 -12.13 13.69
N GLN A 30 -12.70 -12.17 15.01
CA GLN A 30 -13.57 -11.18 15.68
C GLN A 30 -13.11 -9.73 15.46
N LYS A 31 -11.79 -9.49 15.32
CA LYS A 31 -11.25 -8.16 15.03
C LYS A 31 -11.68 -7.69 13.63
N ILE A 32 -11.50 -8.53 12.62
CA ILE A 32 -11.92 -8.23 11.24
C ILE A 32 -13.42 -8.01 11.16
N TYR A 33 -14.23 -8.89 11.78
CA TYR A 33 -15.68 -8.72 11.84
C TYR A 33 -16.08 -7.35 12.41
N ARG A 34 -15.50 -6.97 13.56
CA ARG A 34 -15.79 -5.68 14.21
C ARG A 34 -15.34 -4.48 13.36
N THR A 35 -14.18 -4.60 12.72
CA THR A 35 -13.64 -3.56 11.84
C THR A 35 -14.59 -3.31 10.66
N TYR A 36 -14.95 -4.35 9.90
CA TYR A 36 -15.81 -4.16 8.72
C TYR A 36 -17.25 -3.78 9.11
N ARG A 37 -17.77 -4.29 10.20
CA ARG A 37 -19.06 -3.82 10.74
C ARG A 37 -19.06 -2.32 11.06
N HIS A 38 -17.96 -1.81 11.62
CA HIS A 38 -17.79 -0.38 11.88
C HIS A 38 -17.69 0.42 10.59
N ILE A 39 -16.89 -0.05 9.63
CA ILE A 39 -16.72 0.60 8.33
C ILE A 39 -18.05 0.70 7.58
N ILE A 40 -18.83 -0.39 7.53
CA ILE A 40 -20.15 -0.38 6.88
C ILE A 40 -21.09 0.65 7.53
N ARG A 41 -21.15 0.70 8.86
CA ARG A 41 -21.97 1.70 9.55
C ARG A 41 -21.59 3.13 9.15
N ARG A 42 -20.33 3.40 8.98
CA ARG A 42 -19.85 4.71 8.53
C ARG A 42 -20.23 4.99 7.09
N MET A 43 -20.15 4.00 6.20
CA MET A 43 -20.60 4.14 4.81
C MET A 43 -22.11 4.38 4.69
N ASP A 44 -22.89 3.93 5.68
CA ASP A 44 -24.36 4.08 5.72
C ASP A 44 -24.82 5.37 6.41
N GLY A 45 -23.93 6.33 6.65
CA GLY A 45 -24.29 7.64 7.18
C GLY A 45 -23.96 7.85 8.66
N GLY A 46 -23.01 7.11 9.22
CA GLY A 46 -22.57 7.19 10.62
C GLY A 46 -21.74 8.43 10.99
N GLY A 47 -22.19 9.62 10.62
CA GLY A 47 -21.71 10.94 11.10
C GLY A 47 -20.18 11.06 11.26
N SER A 48 -19.46 11.30 10.19
CA SER A 48 -18.01 11.51 10.19
C SER A 48 -17.68 12.64 9.20
N GLU A 49 -16.63 13.39 9.48
CA GLU A 49 -16.05 14.35 8.51
C GLU A 49 -15.47 13.64 7.28
N TYR A 50 -15.21 12.31 7.38
CA TYR A 50 -14.71 11.49 6.29
C TYR A 50 -15.83 10.64 5.69
N PHE A 51 -15.88 10.60 4.36
CA PHE A 51 -16.83 9.80 3.58
C PHE A 51 -16.11 8.86 2.61
N TYR A 52 -16.79 7.82 2.16
CA TYR A 52 -16.24 6.86 1.20
C TYR A 52 -16.34 7.39 -0.22
N ASP A 53 -15.21 7.59 -0.88
CA ASP A 53 -15.11 7.91 -2.31
C ASP A 53 -14.70 6.66 -3.11
N PRO A 54 -15.62 6.07 -3.91
CA PRO A 54 -15.32 4.90 -4.73
C PRO A 54 -14.26 5.17 -5.82
N ARG A 55 -14.06 6.43 -6.24
CA ARG A 55 -13.02 6.77 -7.24
C ARG A 55 -11.63 6.57 -6.63
N ARG A 56 -11.41 7.07 -5.42
CA ARG A 56 -10.15 6.88 -4.69
C ARG A 56 -9.89 5.40 -4.40
N ALA A 57 -10.90 4.68 -3.94
CA ALA A 57 -10.82 3.24 -3.68
C ALA A 57 -10.49 2.44 -4.94
N ASN A 58 -11.18 2.70 -6.05
CA ASN A 58 -10.96 2.01 -7.31
C ASN A 58 -9.58 2.34 -7.92
N HIS A 59 -9.09 3.56 -7.74
CA HIS A 59 -7.83 4.01 -8.33
C HIS A 59 -6.63 3.16 -7.87
N VAL A 60 -6.50 2.89 -6.58
CA VAL A 60 -5.42 2.02 -6.07
C VAL A 60 -5.58 0.58 -6.54
N ILE A 61 -6.79 0.03 -6.54
CA ILE A 61 -7.07 -1.33 -7.00
C ILE A 61 -6.73 -1.49 -8.48
N GLU A 62 -7.19 -0.55 -9.31
CA GLU A 62 -6.92 -0.50 -10.75
C GLU A 62 -5.43 -0.32 -11.04
N PHE A 63 -4.71 0.50 -10.26
CA PHE A 63 -3.27 0.64 -10.40
C PHE A 63 -2.57 -0.73 -10.20
N VAL A 64 -2.87 -1.42 -9.12
CA VAL A 64 -2.27 -2.72 -8.84
C VAL A 64 -2.59 -3.74 -9.93
N GLU A 65 -3.85 -3.88 -10.31
CA GLU A 65 -4.28 -4.91 -11.26
C GLU A 65 -3.95 -4.61 -12.73
N ASN A 66 -3.67 -3.35 -13.08
CA ASN A 66 -3.28 -2.99 -14.44
C ASN A 66 -1.77 -2.87 -14.67
N TYR A 67 -0.99 -2.60 -13.62
CA TYR A 67 0.42 -2.27 -13.79
C TYR A 67 1.37 -3.17 -13.01
N CYS A 68 0.94 -3.72 -11.88
CA CYS A 68 1.77 -4.57 -11.05
C CYS A 68 1.74 -6.03 -11.52
N ARG A 69 2.91 -6.66 -11.52
CA ARG A 69 3.08 -8.04 -12.00
C ARG A 69 3.77 -8.92 -10.96
N HIS A 70 3.39 -10.17 -10.93
CA HIS A 70 4.10 -11.16 -10.13
C HIS A 70 5.58 -11.23 -10.54
N SER A 71 6.47 -11.16 -9.55
CA SER A 71 7.91 -11.12 -9.79
C SER A 71 8.50 -12.49 -10.10
N LYS A 72 7.90 -13.58 -9.58
CA LYS A 72 8.45 -14.94 -9.62
C LYS A 72 7.36 -16.02 -9.53
N GLY A 73 7.79 -17.27 -9.62
CA GLY A 73 6.92 -18.45 -9.55
C GLY A 73 6.10 -18.69 -10.82
N LYS A 74 5.08 -19.53 -10.74
CA LYS A 74 4.21 -19.92 -11.87
C LYS A 74 3.44 -18.73 -12.48
N LEU A 75 3.19 -17.70 -11.69
CA LEU A 75 2.49 -16.48 -12.12
C LEU A 75 3.46 -15.38 -12.57
N GLY A 76 4.77 -15.64 -12.57
CA GLY A 76 5.80 -14.64 -12.90
C GLY A 76 5.54 -13.93 -14.22
N GLY A 77 5.45 -12.58 -14.19
CA GLY A 77 5.15 -11.74 -15.34
C GLY A 77 3.66 -11.53 -15.62
N GLN A 78 2.75 -12.28 -14.99
CA GLN A 78 1.31 -12.04 -15.09
C GLN A 78 0.90 -10.85 -14.21
N LEU A 79 -0.16 -10.15 -14.61
CA LEU A 79 -0.75 -9.09 -13.78
C LEU A 79 -1.27 -9.65 -12.46
N ILE A 80 -1.09 -8.88 -11.39
CA ILE A 80 -1.65 -9.22 -10.09
C ILE A 80 -3.17 -9.17 -10.19
N GLN A 81 -3.82 -10.15 -9.60
CA GLN A 81 -5.26 -10.15 -9.33
C GLN A 81 -5.43 -10.14 -7.82
N LEU A 82 -5.97 -9.05 -7.31
CA LEU A 82 -6.21 -8.89 -5.88
C LEU A 82 -7.37 -9.78 -5.42
N GLU A 83 -7.20 -10.44 -4.31
CA GLU A 83 -8.28 -11.11 -3.59
C GLU A 83 -9.30 -10.09 -3.07
N LEU A 84 -10.51 -10.53 -2.79
CA LEU A 84 -11.57 -9.62 -2.34
C LEU A 84 -11.21 -8.90 -1.02
N TRP A 85 -10.59 -9.61 -0.08
CA TRP A 85 -10.15 -9.02 1.18
C TRP A 85 -9.04 -7.97 0.98
N GLU A 86 -8.13 -8.17 0.01
CA GLU A 86 -7.10 -7.18 -0.35
C GLU A 86 -7.75 -5.94 -0.95
N LYS A 87 -8.72 -6.11 -1.86
CA LYS A 87 -9.50 -5.00 -2.43
C LYS A 87 -10.26 -4.24 -1.35
N ALA A 88 -10.91 -4.95 -0.43
CA ALA A 88 -11.65 -4.34 0.67
C ALA A 88 -10.74 -3.55 1.61
N MET A 89 -9.54 -4.08 1.91
CA MET A 89 -8.53 -3.40 2.72
C MET A 89 -8.01 -2.14 2.02
N LEU A 90 -7.60 -2.23 0.75
CA LEU A 90 -7.15 -1.07 -0.02
C LEU A 90 -8.26 -0.02 -0.16
N ALA A 91 -9.49 -0.43 -0.45
CA ALA A 91 -10.63 0.46 -0.51
C ALA A 91 -10.92 1.16 0.82
N THR A 92 -10.65 0.51 1.95
CA THR A 92 -10.77 1.13 3.27
C THR A 92 -9.68 2.17 3.49
N VAL A 93 -8.41 1.83 3.26
CA VAL A 93 -7.27 2.71 3.52
C VAL A 93 -7.31 3.96 2.62
N PHE A 94 -7.61 3.79 1.33
CA PHE A 94 -7.52 4.85 0.33
C PHE A 94 -8.85 5.51 -0.02
N GLY A 95 -9.97 4.89 0.30
CA GLY A 95 -11.29 5.37 -0.11
C GLY A 95 -12.01 6.27 0.90
N PHE A 96 -11.58 6.35 2.16
CA PHE A 96 -12.17 7.29 3.12
C PHE A 96 -11.40 8.60 3.10
N VAL A 97 -12.08 9.67 2.69
CA VAL A 97 -11.50 11.01 2.51
C VAL A 97 -12.41 12.08 3.10
N ASP A 98 -11.82 13.24 3.44
CA ASP A 98 -12.56 14.45 3.80
C ASP A 98 -13.03 15.21 2.56
N ILE A 99 -13.63 16.38 2.77
CA ILE A 99 -14.17 17.23 1.68
C ILE A 99 -13.06 17.79 0.78
N GLU A 100 -11.82 17.87 1.27
CA GLU A 100 -10.66 18.32 0.52
C GLU A 100 -10.00 17.17 -0.27
N GLY A 101 -10.43 15.93 0.00
CA GLY A 101 -9.91 14.71 -0.63
C GLY A 101 -8.73 14.09 0.12
N ASN A 102 -8.46 14.53 1.35
CA ASN A 102 -7.41 13.99 2.19
C ASN A 102 -7.82 12.65 2.80
N ARG A 103 -6.89 11.67 2.81
CA ARG A 103 -7.13 10.36 3.41
C ARG A 103 -7.35 10.45 4.90
N GLN A 104 -8.28 9.68 5.39
CA GLN A 104 -8.47 9.49 6.82
C GLN A 104 -7.36 8.65 7.47
N TYR A 105 -6.92 7.60 6.77
CA TYR A 105 -5.99 6.61 7.34
C TYR A 105 -4.56 6.90 6.90
N HIS A 106 -3.73 7.30 7.86
CA HIS A 106 -2.30 7.53 7.68
C HIS A 106 -1.46 6.37 8.21
N GLU A 107 -2.10 5.41 8.86
CA GLU A 107 -1.47 4.21 9.38
C GLU A 107 -2.37 3.00 9.16
N ALA A 108 -1.78 1.90 8.67
CA ALA A 108 -2.48 0.65 8.45
C ALA A 108 -1.64 -0.54 8.93
N ILE A 109 -2.22 -1.42 9.75
CA ILE A 109 -1.56 -2.61 10.27
C ILE A 109 -2.20 -3.85 9.68
N LEU A 110 -1.42 -4.59 8.87
CA LEU A 110 -1.85 -5.84 8.25
C LEU A 110 -1.27 -7.06 9.00
N ILE A 111 -2.13 -7.85 9.62
CA ILE A 111 -1.75 -9.08 10.31
C ILE A 111 -2.31 -10.27 9.54
N VAL A 112 -1.45 -10.94 8.78
CA VAL A 112 -1.80 -12.16 8.01
C VAL A 112 -0.73 -13.23 8.17
N GLY A 113 -1.11 -14.47 7.97
CA GLY A 113 -0.20 -15.62 8.03
C GLY A 113 0.92 -15.56 6.99
N LYS A 114 1.96 -16.36 7.18
CA LYS A 114 3.05 -16.50 6.21
C LYS A 114 2.52 -17.02 4.86
N LYS A 115 3.17 -16.63 3.76
CA LYS A 115 2.86 -17.03 2.37
C LYS A 115 1.52 -16.52 1.80
N ASN A 116 0.92 -15.51 2.43
CA ASN A 116 -0.29 -14.83 1.94
C ASN A 116 0.01 -13.52 1.17
N GLY A 117 1.13 -13.42 0.48
CA GLY A 117 1.37 -12.31 -0.44
C GLY A 117 1.75 -10.96 0.19
N LYS A 118 1.98 -10.86 1.52
CA LYS A 118 2.26 -9.58 2.21
C LYS A 118 3.29 -8.70 1.48
N SER A 119 4.46 -9.24 1.19
CA SER A 119 5.53 -8.46 0.56
C SER A 119 5.19 -8.04 -0.87
N LEU A 120 4.43 -8.86 -1.61
CA LEU A 120 3.92 -8.51 -2.94
C LEU A 120 2.95 -7.33 -2.85
N LEU A 121 1.98 -7.40 -1.93
CA LEU A 121 1.00 -6.36 -1.69
C LEU A 121 1.65 -5.06 -1.21
N ALA A 122 2.54 -5.13 -0.22
CA ALA A 122 3.30 -3.97 0.27
C ALA A 122 4.13 -3.32 -0.85
N SER A 123 4.77 -4.13 -1.71
CA SER A 123 5.53 -3.63 -2.87
C SER A 123 4.63 -2.89 -3.87
N ALA A 124 3.43 -3.39 -4.11
CA ALA A 124 2.46 -2.76 -4.99
C ALA A 124 1.93 -1.44 -4.41
N ILE A 125 1.66 -1.40 -3.09
CA ILE A 125 1.30 -0.18 -2.35
C ILE A 125 2.43 0.85 -2.45
N GLY A 126 3.68 0.46 -2.22
CA GLY A 126 4.83 1.36 -2.34
C GLY A 126 4.96 1.97 -3.74
N LEU A 127 4.77 1.18 -4.80
CA LEU A 127 4.76 1.69 -6.17
C LEU A 127 3.56 2.62 -6.44
N TYR A 128 2.40 2.34 -5.87
CA TYR A 128 1.24 3.23 -5.96
C TYR A 128 1.52 4.57 -5.28
N MET A 129 2.03 4.55 -4.05
CA MET A 129 2.39 5.75 -3.29
C MET A 129 3.49 6.56 -3.98
N GLN A 130 4.43 5.89 -4.67
CA GLN A 130 5.47 6.58 -5.44
C GLN A 130 4.93 7.24 -6.72
N LEU A 131 3.93 6.65 -7.39
CA LEU A 131 3.61 6.99 -8.79
C LEU A 131 2.21 7.57 -9.00
N ALA A 132 1.26 7.27 -8.13
CA ALA A 132 -0.15 7.48 -8.40
C ALA A 132 -0.95 8.12 -7.26
N ASP A 133 -0.34 8.37 -6.11
CA ASP A 133 -0.98 9.00 -4.96
C ASP A 133 -1.00 10.54 -5.05
N SER A 134 -0.50 11.10 -6.15
CA SER A 134 -0.51 12.54 -6.49
C SER A 134 0.40 13.42 -5.63
N GLU A 135 1.31 12.85 -4.85
CA GLU A 135 2.30 13.60 -4.07
C GLU A 135 3.48 14.01 -4.96
N PRO A 136 3.94 15.25 -4.96
CA PRO A 136 5.17 15.68 -5.63
C PRO A 136 6.40 15.26 -4.82
N GLY A 137 7.41 14.71 -5.49
CA GLY A 137 8.65 14.24 -4.86
C GLY A 137 8.43 13.22 -3.75
N PRO A 138 7.62 12.15 -3.96
CA PRO A 138 7.30 11.22 -2.88
C PRO A 138 8.50 10.35 -2.51
N GLU A 139 8.85 10.32 -1.25
CA GLU A 139 9.85 9.42 -0.70
C GLU A 139 9.16 8.20 -0.09
N VAL A 140 9.38 7.02 -0.71
CA VAL A 140 8.84 5.75 -0.26
C VAL A 140 9.97 4.89 0.28
N TYR A 141 9.76 4.30 1.45
CA TYR A 141 10.77 3.48 2.11
C TYR A 141 10.24 2.10 2.48
N ALA A 142 10.99 1.06 2.09
CA ALA A 142 10.85 -0.27 2.68
C ALA A 142 11.74 -0.32 3.91
N VAL A 143 11.17 -0.47 5.10
CA VAL A 143 11.86 -0.27 6.37
C VAL A 143 11.97 -1.58 7.14
N ALA A 144 13.16 -1.86 7.66
CA ALA A 144 13.41 -2.94 8.62
C ALA A 144 14.65 -2.63 9.47
N THR A 145 14.79 -3.30 10.62
CA THR A 145 16.00 -3.12 11.45
C THR A 145 17.26 -3.67 10.81
N LYS A 146 17.13 -4.63 9.88
CA LYS A 146 18.28 -5.19 9.13
C LYS A 146 18.16 -4.86 7.65
N ARG A 147 19.27 -4.46 7.04
CA ARG A 147 19.34 -4.08 5.62
C ARG A 147 18.80 -5.13 4.66
N ASP A 148 19.10 -6.41 4.91
CA ASP A 148 18.62 -7.49 4.03
C ASP A 148 17.11 -7.69 4.13
N GLN A 149 16.50 -7.45 5.28
CA GLN A 149 15.04 -7.46 5.45
C GLN A 149 14.38 -6.28 4.75
N ALA A 150 14.92 -5.06 4.90
CA ALA A 150 14.45 -3.88 4.19
C ALA A 150 14.44 -4.07 2.66
N LYS A 151 15.43 -4.81 2.15
CA LYS A 151 15.51 -5.13 0.72
C LYS A 151 14.44 -6.12 0.22
N ILE A 152 13.72 -6.83 1.07
CA ILE A 152 12.75 -7.85 0.63
C ILE A 152 11.62 -7.17 -0.16
N ILE A 153 10.91 -6.21 0.45
CA ILE A 153 9.83 -5.46 -0.20
C ILE A 153 10.37 -4.65 -1.38
N TRP A 154 11.45 -3.91 -1.19
CA TRP A 154 12.05 -3.10 -2.24
C TRP A 154 12.50 -3.92 -3.47
N SER A 155 13.15 -5.07 -3.25
CA SER A 155 13.57 -5.94 -4.36
C SER A 155 12.38 -6.58 -5.07
N GLU A 156 11.29 -6.84 -4.36
CA GLU A 156 10.04 -7.31 -4.96
C GLU A 156 9.44 -6.22 -5.86
N ALA A 157 9.36 -4.97 -5.36
CA ALA A 157 8.93 -3.81 -6.15
C ALA A 157 9.80 -3.60 -7.39
N LYS A 158 11.13 -3.69 -7.24
CA LYS A 158 12.08 -3.57 -8.35
C LYS A 158 11.84 -4.62 -9.43
N ARG A 159 11.66 -5.89 -9.05
CA ARG A 159 11.34 -6.97 -10.00
C ARG A 159 9.97 -6.77 -10.65
N MET A 160 8.99 -6.27 -9.90
CA MET A 160 7.66 -5.93 -10.42
C MET A 160 7.75 -4.86 -11.51
N VAL A 161 8.52 -3.79 -11.28
CA VAL A 161 8.82 -2.76 -12.29
C VAL A 161 9.48 -3.37 -13.52
N GLN A 162 10.53 -4.19 -13.34
CA GLN A 162 11.28 -4.82 -14.44
C GLN A 162 10.41 -5.71 -15.34
N LYS A 163 9.33 -6.26 -14.79
CA LYS A 163 8.37 -7.10 -15.54
C LYS A 163 7.19 -6.33 -16.12
N SER A 164 7.05 -5.04 -15.79
CA SER A 164 5.95 -4.20 -16.26
C SER A 164 6.44 -3.17 -17.28
N PRO A 165 6.18 -3.37 -18.58
CA PRO A 165 6.58 -2.41 -19.63
C PRO A 165 6.01 -1.00 -19.40
N THR A 166 4.86 -0.91 -18.73
CA THR A 166 4.22 0.37 -18.41
C THR A 166 4.95 1.09 -17.28
N LEU A 167 5.32 0.39 -16.22
CA LEU A 167 6.06 0.98 -15.10
C LEU A 167 7.48 1.38 -15.52
N LEU A 168 8.16 0.58 -16.36
CA LEU A 168 9.50 0.91 -16.90
C LEU A 168 9.53 2.22 -17.70
N LYS A 169 8.40 2.70 -18.20
CA LYS A 169 8.30 4.01 -18.87
C LYS A 169 8.23 5.18 -17.90
N ARG A 170 8.03 4.92 -16.60
CA ARG A 170 7.79 5.93 -15.57
C ARG A 170 8.88 5.96 -14.51
N VAL A 171 9.56 4.82 -14.29
CA VAL A 171 10.59 4.69 -13.26
C VAL A 171 11.80 3.93 -13.77
N ARG A 172 12.96 4.27 -13.20
CA ARG A 172 14.24 3.58 -13.42
C ARG A 172 14.61 2.74 -12.19
N PRO A 173 14.63 1.40 -12.32
CA PRO A 173 15.03 0.51 -11.22
C PRO A 173 16.56 0.45 -11.09
N LEU A 174 17.15 1.41 -10.39
CA LEU A 174 18.59 1.55 -10.14
C LEU A 174 19.11 0.54 -9.12
N VAL A 175 20.40 0.58 -8.77
CA VAL A 175 21.02 -0.38 -7.82
C VAL A 175 20.46 -0.21 -6.40
N GLY A 176 20.31 1.01 -5.92
CA GLY A 176 19.90 1.32 -4.54
C GLY A 176 18.48 1.90 -4.42
N GLU A 177 17.83 2.23 -5.54
CA GLU A 177 16.54 2.89 -5.53
C GLU A 177 15.74 2.58 -6.80
N ILE A 178 14.44 2.86 -6.73
CA ILE A 178 13.57 2.99 -7.91
C ILE A 178 13.29 4.49 -8.02
N ALA A 179 13.86 5.14 -9.04
CA ALA A 179 13.73 6.57 -9.25
C ALA A 179 12.66 6.88 -10.28
N SER A 180 11.87 7.92 -10.07
CA SER A 180 10.86 8.41 -11.00
C SER A 180 11.25 9.79 -11.52
N ASP A 181 11.47 9.90 -12.84
CA ASP A 181 11.71 11.20 -13.50
C ASP A 181 10.40 11.97 -13.74
N TYR A 182 9.25 11.34 -13.49
CA TYR A 182 7.95 11.93 -13.72
C TYR A 182 7.52 12.90 -12.61
N ASN A 183 7.84 12.58 -11.37
CA ASN A 183 7.44 13.35 -10.20
C ASN A 183 8.56 13.48 -9.15
N ASP A 184 9.81 13.23 -9.53
CA ASP A 184 11.01 13.23 -8.68
C ASP A 184 10.91 12.27 -7.48
N GLY A 185 10.03 11.27 -7.57
CA GLY A 185 9.78 10.30 -6.52
C GLY A 185 10.86 9.21 -6.44
N VAL A 186 11.11 8.73 -5.23
CA VAL A 186 12.06 7.64 -4.97
C VAL A 186 11.46 6.55 -4.12
N PHE A 187 11.85 5.29 -4.37
CA PHE A 187 11.54 4.17 -3.49
C PHE A 187 12.84 3.44 -3.12
N LYS A 188 13.18 3.43 -1.83
CA LYS A 188 14.46 2.96 -1.28
C LYS A 188 14.26 1.94 -0.15
N PRO A 189 15.20 0.99 0.05
CA PRO A 189 15.29 0.23 1.30
C PRO A 189 15.97 1.09 2.38
N LEU A 190 15.44 1.07 3.61
CA LEU A 190 15.96 1.80 4.76
C LEU A 190 16.13 0.84 5.95
N SER A 191 17.26 0.92 6.65
CA SER A 191 17.50 0.13 7.85
C SER A 191 18.09 0.99 8.97
N SER A 192 18.05 0.49 10.20
CA SER A 192 18.66 1.19 11.34
C SER A 192 20.16 1.47 11.20
N ASP A 193 20.85 0.71 10.35
CA ASP A 193 22.27 0.90 10.04
C ASP A 193 22.52 1.88 8.88
N SER A 194 21.46 2.59 8.42
CA SER A 194 21.60 3.54 7.31
C SER A 194 22.18 4.86 7.81
N ASP A 195 23.19 5.36 7.09
CA ASP A 195 23.87 6.63 7.41
C ASP A 195 23.00 7.87 7.21
N THR A 196 21.77 7.70 6.72
CA THR A 196 20.86 8.77 6.29
C THR A 196 19.51 8.68 6.99
N LEU A 197 19.48 8.52 8.30
CA LEU A 197 18.23 8.50 9.07
C LEU A 197 17.71 9.90 9.40
N ASP A 198 18.57 10.91 9.34
CA ASP A 198 18.20 12.30 9.61
C ASP A 198 17.69 12.99 8.31
N GLY A 199 16.67 13.83 8.45
CA GLY A 199 16.15 14.64 7.36
C GLY A 199 15.29 13.88 6.34
N LEU A 200 14.71 12.75 6.71
CA LEU A 200 13.75 12.04 5.88
C LEU A 200 12.46 12.84 5.70
N ASN A 201 11.91 12.82 4.48
CA ASN A 201 10.63 13.43 4.15
C ASN A 201 9.68 12.32 3.64
N VAL A 202 9.25 11.49 4.56
CA VAL A 202 8.59 10.20 4.27
C VAL A 202 7.16 10.39 3.80
N HIS A 203 6.88 10.04 2.55
CA HIS A 203 5.51 9.93 2.04
C HIS A 203 4.90 8.56 2.32
N CYS A 204 5.69 7.48 2.24
CA CYS A 204 5.23 6.15 2.60
C CYS A 204 6.35 5.32 3.24
N ALA A 205 6.05 4.69 4.36
CA ALA A 205 6.91 3.72 5.00
C ALA A 205 6.24 2.34 5.06
N LEU A 206 6.91 1.34 4.50
CA LEU A 206 6.47 -0.06 4.47
C LEU A 206 7.29 -0.85 5.49
N LEU A 207 6.70 -1.16 6.63
CA LEU A 207 7.36 -1.79 7.76
C LEU A 207 7.05 -3.30 7.77
N ASP A 208 8.04 -4.15 7.48
CA ASP A 208 7.84 -5.61 7.47
C ASP A 208 8.30 -6.26 8.78
N GLU A 209 7.53 -7.26 9.22
CA GLU A 209 7.84 -8.13 10.36
C GLU A 209 8.22 -7.35 11.64
N ILE A 210 7.50 -6.26 11.95
CA ILE A 210 7.81 -5.35 13.08
C ILE A 210 7.93 -6.08 14.41
N HIS A 211 7.26 -7.23 14.60
CA HIS A 211 7.36 -8.06 15.80
C HIS A 211 8.74 -8.68 16.00
N GLN A 212 9.60 -8.71 14.97
CA GLN A 212 10.99 -9.21 15.04
C GLN A 212 12.00 -8.09 15.30
N TRP A 213 11.57 -6.84 15.34
CA TRP A 213 12.47 -5.71 15.50
C TRP A 213 13.00 -5.62 16.91
N LYS A 214 14.32 -5.81 17.06
CA LYS A 214 15.03 -5.52 18.30
C LYS A 214 15.34 -4.03 18.35
N ASN A 215 14.98 -3.36 19.44
CA ASN A 215 15.16 -1.90 19.60
C ASN A 215 14.53 -1.07 18.46
N GLY A 216 13.45 -1.56 17.85
CA GLY A 216 12.81 -0.92 16.71
C GLY A 216 12.07 0.39 17.01
N ARG A 217 11.91 0.74 18.31
CA ARG A 217 11.21 1.97 18.69
C ARG A 217 11.86 3.23 18.13
N GLN A 218 13.18 3.33 18.25
CA GLN A 218 13.91 4.48 17.72
C GLN A 218 13.74 4.63 16.20
N LEU A 219 13.85 3.53 15.45
CA LEU A 219 13.64 3.55 14.00
C LEU A 219 12.20 3.95 13.65
N TYR A 220 11.23 3.43 14.40
CA TYR A 220 9.83 3.81 14.22
C TYR A 220 9.61 5.31 14.47
N ASP A 221 10.16 5.84 15.56
CA ASP A 221 10.01 7.26 15.92
C ASP A 221 10.64 8.18 14.84
N ILE A 222 11.82 7.84 14.32
CA ILE A 222 12.46 8.58 13.22
C ILE A 222 11.58 8.59 11.95
N ILE A 223 10.99 7.45 11.61
CA ILE A 223 10.10 7.34 10.44
C ILE A 223 8.83 8.18 10.67
N ALA A 224 8.22 8.09 11.86
CA ALA A 224 7.02 8.85 12.20
C ALA A 224 7.29 10.38 12.18
N ASP A 225 8.45 10.81 12.70
CA ASP A 225 8.88 12.21 12.62
C ASP A 225 9.07 12.66 11.17
N GLY A 226 9.70 11.83 10.32
CA GLY A 226 9.89 12.10 8.90
C GLY A 226 8.57 12.19 8.10
N MET A 227 7.49 11.62 8.60
CA MET A 227 6.16 11.71 7.99
C MET A 227 5.44 13.03 8.31
N SER A 228 5.82 13.72 9.38
CA SER A 228 5.12 14.91 9.88
C SER A 228 5.10 16.10 8.91
N ALA A 229 6.02 16.15 7.95
CA ALA A 229 6.12 17.19 6.93
C ALA A 229 5.20 16.96 5.71
N ARG A 230 4.53 15.82 5.62
CA ARG A 230 3.65 15.45 4.50
C ARG A 230 2.18 15.55 4.92
N GLU A 231 1.32 15.97 3.98
CA GLU A 231 -0.12 16.07 4.23
C GLU A 231 -0.80 14.68 4.22
N GLN A 232 -0.33 13.79 3.34
CA GLN A 232 -0.95 12.49 3.08
C GLN A 232 0.02 11.31 3.21
N PRO A 233 0.83 11.24 4.29
CA PRO A 233 1.76 10.13 4.45
C PRO A 233 1.01 8.82 4.77
N LEU A 234 1.66 7.67 4.51
CA LEU A 234 1.14 6.35 4.86
C LEU A 234 2.22 5.49 5.51
N LEU A 235 1.94 5.02 6.73
CA LEU A 235 2.67 3.97 7.39
C LEU A 235 1.92 2.65 7.23
N PHE A 236 2.56 1.63 6.65
CA PHE A 236 1.94 0.34 6.33
C PHE A 236 2.79 -0.85 6.82
#